data_fb26a7cbae66febb4653ff2389110abe
#
_entry.id   fb26a7cbae66febb4653ff2389110abe
#
_cell.length_a   1.000
_cell.length_b   1.000
_cell.length_c   1.000
_cell.angle_alpha   90.00
_cell.angle_beta   90.00
_cell.angle_gamma   90.00
#
_symmetry.space_group_name_H-M   'P 1'
#
loop_
_entity.id
_entity.type
_entity.pdbx_description
1 polymer ?
#
loop_
_entity_poly.entity_id
_entity_poly.type
_entity_poly.pdbx_seq_one_letter_code
_entity_poly.pdbx_strand_id
1 'polypeptide(L)'
;VQNLDTAVTHAPQAGPAGKPATGHEQDWRALVDHYLPVVPGKSGWRYRPPQVAHPAQGWKLHISATLPNAIDVFRRCAPLLVARGVAFKSVKTLNILGRLNSAIPFGFSQIGKFITVYPRDAAQAVELAELLDSATQGLGAPAVPFDRQLRPGSAVFFRYGAFGHEEVEIDDGTRVSALRMPSGELVPDLREPGKAVPDWIDCPFQAPAEAASPPTPLQTRFLCYEAFMQRGKGGVYRAVDIQCSPARLCVVKEGRRHGETNWHGLDGRSFVEREEAFLRAMQGLPFAPPAVIDAFCIGEHRYLVMEHIDGEPLLHACADPQKKIALDDALAYAAGVAQLVAQLHAAGWVWRDLKPANLLVDRSGRLRPVDFEGALRADDTSDTPWGTPSYMPPEAKRGAFAGSHQREDLYGLGATIHQLLTSWLMHRDEADPAAQASVELRPALGRLRKGVPVHVRDLVAALMDADPTRRPSATAAADLLSGYARQVLPVPVPAVRDSAMVRRVREKMWKDVQEMLLDEPVLSEA
;
A
#
# COMPACT_ATOMS: atom_id res chain seq x y z
N VAL A 1 -19.23 -17.40 0.69
CA VAL A 1 -18.94 -16.94 -0.67
C VAL A 1 -17.54 -17.39 -1.00
N GLN A 2 -17.47 -18.52 -1.76
CA GLN A 2 -16.23 -19.20 -2.08
C GLN A 2 -15.41 -18.44 -3.12
N ASN A 3 -14.12 -18.34 -2.82
CA ASN A 3 -12.96 -18.34 -3.71
C ASN A 3 -13.13 -17.85 -5.15
N LEU A 4 -12.81 -16.58 -5.36
CA LEU A 4 -12.18 -16.07 -6.58
C LEU A 4 -10.81 -15.45 -6.24
N ASP A 5 -10.07 -16.11 -5.33
CA ASP A 5 -8.65 -15.93 -5.14
C ASP A 5 -7.89 -16.85 -6.08
N THR A 6 -7.98 -16.59 -7.37
CA THR A 6 -7.06 -17.19 -8.32
C THR A 6 -6.25 -16.10 -8.98
N ALA A 7 -5.10 -15.83 -8.38
CA ALA A 7 -3.85 -15.50 -9.02
C ALA A 7 -3.88 -14.32 -10.02
N VAL A 8 -4.39 -13.16 -9.63
CA VAL A 8 -3.70 -11.94 -9.98
C VAL A 8 -2.64 -11.75 -8.87
N THR A 9 -1.52 -12.41 -9.00
CA THR A 9 -0.32 -12.08 -8.23
C THR A 9 0.02 -10.65 -8.63
N HIS A 10 -0.49 -9.69 -7.86
CA HIS A 10 0.09 -8.37 -7.83
C HIS A 10 1.55 -8.59 -7.47
N ALA A 11 2.44 -8.45 -8.46
CA ALA A 11 3.85 -8.27 -8.16
C ALA A 11 3.89 -7.19 -7.06
N PRO A 12 4.56 -7.45 -5.92
CA PRO A 12 4.59 -6.48 -4.85
C PRO A 12 5.05 -5.17 -5.46
N GLN A 13 4.20 -4.13 -5.37
CA GLN A 13 4.67 -2.79 -5.64
C GLN A 13 5.87 -2.62 -4.72
N ALA A 14 7.02 -2.25 -5.26
CA ALA A 14 8.09 -1.75 -4.42
C ALA A 14 7.44 -0.59 -3.67
N GLY A 15 7.14 -0.81 -2.40
CA GLY A 15 6.63 0.27 -1.56
C GLY A 15 7.63 1.42 -1.64
N PRO A 16 7.22 2.65 -1.37
CA PRO A 16 8.06 3.84 -1.44
C PRO A 16 9.28 3.83 -0.49
N ALA A 17 9.51 2.74 0.25
CA ALA A 17 10.68 2.54 1.05
C ALA A 17 11.89 2.27 0.14
N GLY A 18 12.58 3.32 -0.26
CA GLY A 18 13.91 3.22 -0.84
C GLY A 18 14.81 2.31 0.04
N LYS A 19 15.88 1.76 -0.53
CA LYS A 19 16.86 1.03 0.30
C LYS A 19 17.38 1.97 1.38
N PRO A 20 17.49 1.50 2.66
CA PRO A 20 18.14 2.29 3.69
C PRO A 20 19.53 2.64 3.20
N ALA A 21 20.00 3.86 3.48
CA ALA A 21 21.42 4.15 3.38
C ALA A 21 22.16 3.06 4.17
N THR A 22 23.22 2.51 3.61
CA THR A 22 23.97 1.38 4.21
C THR A 22 24.32 1.60 5.69
N GLY A 23 24.47 2.84 6.14
CA GLY A 23 24.67 3.22 7.52
C GLY A 23 23.52 2.90 8.45
N HIS A 24 22.26 3.19 8.08
CA HIS A 24 21.11 2.97 8.97
C HIS A 24 20.88 1.48 9.32
N GLU A 25 21.08 0.58 8.37
CA GLU A 25 20.92 -0.85 8.65
C GLU A 25 22.05 -1.40 9.51
N GLN A 26 23.26 -0.86 9.39
CA GLN A 26 24.40 -1.21 10.25
C GLN A 26 24.18 -0.72 11.68
N ASP A 27 23.78 0.55 11.84
CA ASP A 27 23.44 1.12 13.15
C ASP A 27 22.31 0.38 13.83
N TRP A 28 21.27 0.03 13.07
CA TRP A 28 20.17 -0.79 13.56
C TRP A 28 20.64 -2.15 14.05
N ARG A 29 21.46 -2.85 13.28
CA ARG A 29 21.97 -4.18 13.63
C ARG A 29 22.78 -4.13 14.91
N ALA A 30 23.71 -3.17 15.04
CA ALA A 30 24.51 -2.98 16.24
C ALA A 30 23.63 -2.74 17.49
N LEU A 31 22.59 -1.91 17.33
CA LEU A 31 21.67 -1.56 18.40
C LEU A 31 20.82 -2.78 18.84
N VAL A 32 20.27 -3.53 17.89
CA VAL A 32 19.45 -4.72 18.15
C VAL A 32 20.29 -5.82 18.79
N ASP A 33 21.49 -6.08 18.29
CA ASP A 33 22.38 -7.10 18.83
C ASP A 33 22.82 -6.80 20.28
N HIS A 34 22.92 -5.50 20.63
CA HIS A 34 23.22 -5.07 22.00
C HIS A 34 22.09 -5.37 23.00
N TYR A 35 20.83 -5.10 22.63
CA TYR A 35 19.69 -5.19 23.55
C TYR A 35 18.91 -6.51 23.46
N LEU A 36 18.88 -7.15 22.29
CA LEU A 36 18.12 -8.36 22.03
C LEU A 36 19.05 -9.50 21.61
N PRO A 37 19.23 -10.52 22.47
CA PRO A 37 20.13 -11.63 22.19
C PRO A 37 19.71 -12.38 20.91
N VAL A 38 20.71 -12.97 20.24
CA VAL A 38 20.47 -13.82 19.08
C VAL A 38 19.85 -15.13 19.54
N VAL A 39 18.59 -15.36 19.18
CA VAL A 39 17.95 -16.66 19.35
C VAL A 39 18.06 -17.41 18.02
N PRO A 40 18.56 -18.67 18.00
CA PRO A 40 18.60 -19.48 16.79
C PRO A 40 17.19 -19.66 16.22
N GLY A 41 17.00 -19.38 14.92
CA GLY A 41 15.72 -19.55 14.21
C GLY A 41 15.59 -18.65 13.01
N LYS A 42 14.63 -18.97 12.12
CA LYS A 42 14.34 -18.20 10.90
C LYS A 42 13.36 -17.03 11.10
N SER A 43 13.06 -16.67 12.35
CA SER A 43 12.13 -15.60 12.69
C SER A 43 12.64 -14.23 12.21
N GLY A 44 11.76 -13.40 11.68
CA GLY A 44 12.03 -11.98 11.39
C GLY A 44 12.14 -11.10 12.65
N TRP A 45 12.07 -11.69 13.84
CA TRP A 45 12.05 -11.02 15.14
C TRP A 45 13.27 -11.35 15.97
N ARG A 46 13.68 -10.40 16.82
CA ARG A 46 14.59 -10.57 17.94
C ARG A 46 13.77 -10.48 19.23
N TYR A 47 14.05 -11.33 20.20
CA TYR A 47 13.29 -11.45 21.44
C TYR A 47 14.22 -11.44 22.65
N ARG A 48 13.80 -10.71 23.69
CA ARG A 48 14.42 -10.76 25.02
C ARG A 48 13.44 -11.40 26.00
N PRO A 49 13.82 -12.53 26.65
CA PRO A 49 12.98 -13.17 27.63
C PRO A 49 12.82 -12.30 28.90
N PRO A 50 11.76 -12.51 29.68
CA PRO A 50 11.58 -11.83 30.95
C PRO A 50 12.59 -12.34 32.01
N GLN A 51 12.88 -11.51 32.99
CA GLN A 51 13.65 -11.94 34.17
C GLN A 51 12.79 -12.73 35.17
N VAL A 52 11.49 -12.51 35.17
CA VAL A 52 10.48 -13.17 35.99
C VAL A 52 9.43 -13.78 35.07
N ALA A 53 8.91 -14.95 35.39
CA ALA A 53 7.87 -15.61 34.61
C ALA A 53 6.68 -14.68 34.38
N HIS A 54 6.18 -14.67 33.14
CA HIS A 54 4.98 -13.92 32.75
C HIS A 54 3.79 -14.88 32.49
N PRO A 55 2.55 -14.40 32.53
CA PRO A 55 1.37 -15.23 32.31
C PRO A 55 1.29 -15.72 30.85
N ALA A 56 0.42 -16.71 30.60
CA ALA A 56 0.14 -17.20 29.26
C ALA A 56 -0.65 -16.22 28.40
N GLN A 57 -1.34 -15.27 29.02
CA GLN A 57 -2.12 -14.18 28.40
C GLN A 57 -2.08 -12.93 29.25
N GLY A 58 -2.27 -11.76 28.64
CA GLY A 58 -2.23 -10.49 29.38
C GLY A 58 -2.17 -9.29 28.46
N TRP A 59 -1.85 -8.15 29.05
CA TRP A 59 -1.66 -6.90 28.32
C TRP A 59 -0.42 -6.96 27.43
N LYS A 60 -0.59 -6.57 26.17
CA LYS A 60 0.49 -6.33 25.22
C LYS A 60 0.58 -4.83 24.97
N LEU A 61 1.79 -4.28 25.00
CA LEU A 61 2.04 -2.95 24.52
C LEU A 61 2.75 -3.04 23.18
N HIS A 62 2.27 -2.29 22.19
CA HIS A 62 2.95 -2.15 20.92
C HIS A 62 3.45 -0.71 20.79
N ILE A 63 4.74 -0.55 20.59
CA ILE A 63 5.34 0.75 20.29
C ILE A 63 5.54 0.79 18.79
N SER A 64 4.89 1.77 18.16
CA SER A 64 4.94 1.96 16.72
C SER A 64 6.06 2.90 16.32
N ALA A 65 6.56 2.75 15.09
CA ALA A 65 7.58 3.62 14.52
C ALA A 65 7.49 3.68 13.00
N THR A 66 7.89 4.81 12.44
CA THR A 66 8.19 4.96 11.01
C THR A 66 9.61 4.46 10.71
N LEU A 67 9.94 4.23 9.44
CA LEU A 67 11.32 3.89 9.06
C LEU A 67 12.33 4.97 9.50
N PRO A 68 12.10 6.28 9.27
CA PRO A 68 13.06 7.32 9.64
C PRO A 68 13.33 7.44 11.14
N ASN A 69 12.33 7.16 12.01
CA ASN A 69 12.49 7.33 13.45
C ASN A 69 12.69 6.03 14.24
N ALA A 70 12.69 4.88 13.58
CA ALA A 70 12.76 3.57 14.24
C ALA A 70 13.97 3.43 15.17
N ILE A 71 15.15 3.87 14.72
CA ILE A 71 16.38 3.83 15.53
C ILE A 71 16.23 4.66 16.80
N ASP A 72 15.65 5.85 16.70
CA ASP A 72 15.44 6.74 17.85
C ASP A 72 14.40 6.20 18.82
N VAL A 73 13.28 5.67 18.31
CA VAL A 73 12.27 4.99 19.14
C VAL A 73 12.92 3.84 19.91
N PHE A 74 13.67 2.98 19.23
CA PHE A 74 14.29 1.81 19.88
C PHE A 74 15.37 2.23 20.88
N ARG A 75 16.21 3.22 20.55
CA ARG A 75 17.27 3.75 21.42
C ARG A 75 16.71 4.32 22.73
N ARG A 76 15.52 4.93 22.68
CA ARG A 76 14.84 5.47 23.86
C ARG A 76 14.11 4.39 24.67
N CYS A 77 13.48 3.42 24.01
CA CYS A 77 12.65 2.41 24.68
C CYS A 77 13.45 1.22 25.22
N ALA A 78 14.41 0.67 24.46
CA ALA A 78 15.08 -0.58 24.81
C ALA A 78 15.83 -0.54 26.16
N PRO A 79 16.59 0.51 26.53
CA PRO A 79 17.22 0.61 27.85
C PRO A 79 16.22 0.57 29.00
N LEU A 80 15.06 1.24 28.84
CA LEU A 80 14.00 1.30 29.84
C LEU A 80 13.37 -0.10 30.06
N LEU A 81 13.13 -0.84 28.99
CA LEU A 81 12.58 -2.19 29.04
C LEU A 81 13.57 -3.19 29.67
N VAL A 82 14.86 -3.05 29.33
CA VAL A 82 15.92 -3.89 29.94
C VAL A 82 16.05 -3.62 31.43
N ALA A 83 16.07 -2.35 31.85
CA ALA A 83 16.16 -1.97 33.25
C ALA A 83 15.01 -2.50 34.11
N ARG A 84 13.83 -2.73 33.49
CA ARG A 84 12.65 -3.29 34.17
C ARG A 84 12.53 -4.81 34.07
N GLY A 85 13.47 -5.45 33.38
CA GLY A 85 13.50 -6.92 33.23
C GLY A 85 12.29 -7.50 32.53
N VAL A 86 11.59 -6.71 31.70
CA VAL A 86 10.37 -7.13 31.02
C VAL A 86 10.69 -7.82 29.68
N ALA A 87 9.86 -8.79 29.30
CA ALA A 87 9.96 -9.43 28.00
C ALA A 87 9.55 -8.49 26.87
N PHE A 88 10.33 -8.44 25.80
CA PHE A 88 9.94 -7.69 24.58
C PHE A 88 10.62 -8.25 23.33
N LYS A 89 10.05 -7.91 22.18
CA LYS A 89 10.62 -8.24 20.87
C LYS A 89 10.61 -7.03 19.95
N SER A 90 11.48 -7.06 18.95
CA SER A 90 11.48 -6.10 17.85
C SER A 90 11.91 -6.77 16.55
N VAL A 91 11.76 -6.07 15.44
CA VAL A 91 12.14 -6.56 14.11
C VAL A 91 13.65 -6.77 14.00
N LYS A 92 14.06 -7.77 13.22
CA LYS A 92 15.48 -8.09 13.00
C LYS A 92 16.18 -7.07 12.11
N THR A 93 15.48 -6.48 11.14
CA THR A 93 16.01 -5.51 10.18
C THR A 93 15.00 -4.41 9.90
N LEU A 94 15.47 -3.23 9.48
CA LEU A 94 14.60 -2.12 9.08
C LEU A 94 13.81 -2.44 7.80
N ASN A 95 14.35 -3.30 6.94
CA ASN A 95 13.58 -3.81 5.79
C ASN A 95 12.32 -4.57 6.25
N ILE A 96 12.42 -5.37 7.33
CA ILE A 96 11.24 -6.05 7.91
C ILE A 96 10.25 -5.02 8.47
N LEU A 97 10.71 -3.94 9.10
CA LEU A 97 9.83 -2.86 9.56
C LEU A 97 9.07 -2.22 8.39
N GLY A 98 9.75 -1.91 7.28
CA GLY A 98 9.09 -1.37 6.09
C GLY A 98 8.01 -2.31 5.56
N ARG A 99 8.29 -3.61 5.48
CA ARG A 99 7.32 -4.63 5.05
C ARG A 99 6.18 -4.83 6.05
N LEU A 100 6.45 -4.70 7.34
CA LEU A 100 5.45 -4.75 8.41
C LEU A 100 4.49 -3.56 8.28
N ASN A 101 5.04 -2.34 8.15
CA ASN A 101 4.26 -1.12 8.00
C ASN A 101 3.49 -1.06 6.66
N SER A 102 3.88 -1.83 5.64
CA SER A 102 3.13 -1.94 4.38
C SER A 102 2.00 -2.97 4.42
N ALA A 103 1.92 -3.79 5.46
CA ALA A 103 1.07 -4.97 5.56
C ALA A 103 1.47 -6.15 4.64
N ILE A 104 2.54 -6.05 3.87
CA ILE A 104 2.95 -7.08 2.90
C ILE A 104 4.28 -7.72 3.33
N PRO A 105 4.33 -9.02 3.56
CA PRO A 105 3.29 -10.06 3.55
C PRO A 105 2.66 -10.33 4.94
N PHE A 106 2.93 -9.47 5.94
CA PHE A 106 2.60 -9.75 7.34
C PHE A 106 1.11 -9.61 7.69
N GLY A 107 0.33 -8.99 6.80
CA GLY A 107 -1.09 -8.72 6.99
C GLY A 107 -1.37 -7.41 7.74
N PHE A 108 -2.57 -6.87 7.55
CA PHE A 108 -3.01 -5.57 8.03
C PHE A 108 -2.86 -5.42 9.56
N SER A 109 -3.23 -6.45 10.32
CA SER A 109 -3.15 -6.44 11.80
C SER A 109 -1.73 -6.33 12.38
N GLN A 110 -0.68 -6.36 11.55
CA GLN A 110 0.71 -6.27 12.00
C GLN A 110 1.33 -4.88 11.80
N ILE A 111 0.63 -3.98 11.09
CA ILE A 111 1.09 -2.61 10.88
C ILE A 111 1.47 -1.98 12.22
N GLY A 112 2.56 -1.23 12.26
CA GLY A 112 2.99 -0.46 13.41
C GLY A 112 3.53 -1.26 14.60
N LYS A 113 3.47 -2.60 14.62
CA LYS A 113 3.96 -3.41 15.75
C LYS A 113 5.49 -3.54 15.74
N PHE A 114 6.18 -2.40 15.86
CA PHE A 114 7.64 -2.33 15.81
C PHE A 114 8.31 -2.95 17.04
N ILE A 115 7.90 -2.56 18.25
CA ILE A 115 8.29 -3.21 19.50
C ILE A 115 7.05 -3.79 20.15
N THR A 116 7.08 -5.06 20.54
CA THR A 116 6.01 -5.68 21.34
C THR A 116 6.53 -5.98 22.74
N VAL A 117 5.88 -5.46 23.77
CA VAL A 117 6.22 -5.66 25.18
C VAL A 117 5.17 -6.54 25.84
N TYR A 118 5.62 -7.41 26.74
CA TYR A 118 4.81 -8.38 27.47
C TYR A 118 4.88 -8.11 28.98
N PRO A 119 4.09 -7.19 29.52
CA PRO A 119 4.03 -6.94 30.95
C PRO A 119 3.54 -8.18 31.72
N ARG A 120 3.98 -8.35 32.95
CA ARG A 120 3.58 -9.49 33.81
C ARG A 120 2.16 -9.34 34.38
N ASP A 121 1.69 -8.09 34.57
CA ASP A 121 0.40 -7.75 35.15
C ASP A 121 -0.09 -6.37 34.66
N ALA A 122 -1.32 -6.01 35.04
CA ALA A 122 -1.97 -4.75 34.65
C ALA A 122 -1.24 -3.52 35.20
N ALA A 123 -0.72 -3.58 36.43
CA ALA A 123 -0.01 -2.45 37.05
C ALA A 123 1.29 -2.13 36.29
N GLN A 124 2.06 -3.16 35.96
CA GLN A 124 3.25 -2.99 35.14
C GLN A 124 2.92 -2.53 33.72
N ALA A 125 1.80 -2.96 33.15
CA ALA A 125 1.36 -2.50 31.82
C ALA A 125 1.12 -1.00 31.80
N VAL A 126 0.41 -0.46 32.79
CA VAL A 126 0.17 0.98 32.92
C VAL A 126 1.47 1.75 33.16
N GLU A 127 2.32 1.30 34.10
CA GLU A 127 3.63 1.94 34.34
C GLU A 127 4.47 2.03 33.07
N LEU A 128 4.57 0.91 32.34
CA LEU A 128 5.38 0.85 31.13
C LEU A 128 4.77 1.69 30.01
N ALA A 129 3.45 1.71 29.85
CA ALA A 129 2.81 2.50 28.82
C ALA A 129 3.09 4.00 29.00
N GLU A 130 2.95 4.53 30.23
CA GLU A 130 3.26 5.93 30.53
C GLU A 130 4.74 6.27 30.34
N LEU A 131 5.62 5.37 30.76
CA LEU A 131 7.05 5.54 30.62
C LEU A 131 7.48 5.58 29.15
N LEU A 132 6.95 4.66 28.33
CA LEU A 132 7.28 4.53 26.92
C LEU A 132 6.65 5.66 26.09
N ASP A 133 5.45 6.10 26.45
CA ASP A 133 4.81 7.26 25.85
C ASP A 133 5.65 8.52 26.07
N SER A 134 6.07 8.76 27.31
CA SER A 134 6.96 9.89 27.62
C SER A 134 8.28 9.82 26.85
N ALA A 135 8.84 8.63 26.70
CA ALA A 135 10.09 8.42 25.97
C ALA A 135 9.95 8.63 24.45
N THR A 136 8.76 8.41 23.90
CA THR A 136 8.49 8.53 22.45
C THR A 136 7.74 9.81 22.08
N GLN A 137 7.51 10.69 23.04
CA GLN A 137 6.79 11.95 22.80
C GLN A 137 7.39 12.74 21.62
N GLY A 138 6.53 13.22 20.73
CA GLY A 138 6.90 13.97 19.54
C GLY A 138 7.39 13.11 18.36
N LEU A 139 7.47 11.79 18.51
CA LEU A 139 7.80 10.87 17.43
C LEU A 139 6.49 10.37 16.78
N GLY A 140 6.25 10.80 15.55
CA GLY A 140 5.11 10.32 14.78
C GLY A 140 5.21 8.83 14.46
N ALA A 141 4.08 8.13 14.49
CA ALA A 141 4.02 6.68 14.28
C ALA A 141 2.75 6.28 13.51
N PRO A 142 2.79 5.22 12.67
CA PRO A 142 1.57 4.68 12.10
C PRO A 142 0.69 4.07 13.18
N ALA A 143 -0.62 4.17 13.00
CA ALA A 143 -1.60 3.51 13.86
C ALA A 143 -1.37 1.97 13.85
N VAL A 144 -1.67 1.31 14.97
CA VAL A 144 -1.65 -0.14 15.09
C VAL A 144 -3.08 -0.66 14.98
N PRO A 145 -3.48 -1.28 13.86
CA PRO A 145 -4.85 -1.74 13.68
C PRO A 145 -5.27 -2.73 14.78
N PHE A 146 -6.54 -2.60 15.20
CA PHE A 146 -7.17 -3.45 16.23
C PHE A 146 -6.61 -3.32 17.66
N ASP A 147 -5.67 -2.39 17.88
CA ASP A 147 -5.19 -2.03 19.21
C ASP A 147 -5.74 -0.66 19.60
N ARG A 148 -5.89 -0.39 20.89
CA ARG A 148 -6.23 0.95 21.39
C ARG A 148 -4.98 1.79 21.55
N GLN A 149 -5.01 3.02 21.05
CA GLN A 149 -3.95 3.99 21.28
C GLN A 149 -4.00 4.49 22.73
N LEU A 150 -2.88 4.66 23.40
CA LEU A 150 -2.83 5.09 24.80
C LEU A 150 -3.49 6.46 24.99
N ARG A 151 -3.19 7.40 24.11
CA ARG A 151 -3.79 8.73 24.01
C ARG A 151 -3.54 9.29 22.59
N PRO A 152 -4.33 10.28 22.14
CA PRO A 152 -4.11 10.90 20.83
C PRO A 152 -2.65 11.33 20.61
N GLY A 153 -2.07 10.94 19.47
CA GLY A 153 -0.68 11.23 19.13
C GLY A 153 0.39 10.35 19.79
N SER A 154 0.01 9.41 20.67
CA SER A 154 0.94 8.46 21.29
C SER A 154 1.46 7.44 20.25
N ALA A 155 2.76 7.07 20.35
CA ALA A 155 3.32 5.93 19.63
C ALA A 155 3.07 4.59 20.35
N VAL A 156 2.40 4.61 21.51
CA VAL A 156 2.11 3.42 22.34
C VAL A 156 0.67 3.01 22.15
N PHE A 157 0.49 1.74 21.81
CA PHE A 157 -0.79 1.08 21.64
C PHE A 157 -0.88 -0.11 22.58
N PHE A 158 -2.08 -0.52 22.96
CA PHE A 158 -2.28 -1.64 23.86
C PHE A 158 -3.46 -2.53 23.44
N ARG A 159 -3.35 -3.79 23.79
CA ARG A 159 -4.43 -4.76 23.73
C ARG A 159 -4.25 -5.85 24.77
N TYR A 160 -5.31 -6.59 25.08
CA TYR A 160 -5.23 -7.85 25.80
C TYR A 160 -5.08 -9.00 24.80
N GLY A 161 -4.20 -10.00 25.06
CA GLY A 161 -4.00 -11.08 24.10
C GLY A 161 -3.15 -12.24 24.65
N ALA A 162 -3.13 -13.35 23.93
CA ALA A 162 -2.37 -14.54 24.27
C ALA A 162 -0.85 -14.33 24.12
N PHE A 163 -0.06 -14.74 25.10
CA PHE A 163 1.42 -14.78 25.05
C PHE A 163 1.93 -16.19 24.71
N GLY A 164 1.13 -17.22 25.03
CA GLY A 164 1.44 -18.63 24.89
C GLY A 164 1.01 -19.24 23.56
N HIS A 165 1.07 -20.57 23.52
CA HIS A 165 0.83 -21.38 22.33
C HIS A 165 -0.53 -22.11 22.38
N GLU A 166 -1.45 -21.72 23.27
CA GLU A 166 -2.81 -22.27 23.22
C GLU A 166 -3.48 -21.82 21.95
N GLU A 167 -4.09 -22.74 21.23
CA GLU A 167 -4.78 -22.49 19.97
C GLU A 167 -6.17 -23.11 20.01
N VAL A 168 -7.08 -22.50 19.28
CA VAL A 168 -8.43 -22.99 19.04
C VAL A 168 -8.71 -22.95 17.53
N GLU A 169 -9.51 -23.91 17.07
CA GLU A 169 -9.96 -23.95 15.69
C GLU A 169 -11.20 -23.07 15.53
N ILE A 170 -11.23 -22.22 14.50
CA ILE A 170 -12.37 -21.39 14.14
C ILE A 170 -13.16 -22.03 12.99
N ASP A 171 -14.34 -21.48 12.67
CA ASP A 171 -15.36 -22.08 11.76
C ASP A 171 -14.84 -22.46 10.37
N ASP A 172 -13.77 -21.85 9.89
CA ASP A 172 -13.16 -22.17 8.59
C ASP A 172 -12.05 -23.25 8.67
N GLY A 173 -11.84 -23.83 9.86
CA GLY A 173 -10.79 -24.82 10.10
C GLY A 173 -9.40 -24.22 10.38
N THR A 174 -9.29 -22.90 10.45
CA THR A 174 -8.03 -22.24 10.78
C THR A 174 -7.74 -22.33 12.28
N ARG A 175 -6.50 -22.61 12.66
CA ARG A 175 -6.04 -22.57 14.06
C ARG A 175 -5.50 -21.19 14.37
N VAL A 176 -6.07 -20.56 15.41
CA VAL A 176 -5.68 -19.24 15.90
C VAL A 176 -5.30 -19.29 17.38
N SER A 177 -4.46 -18.35 17.83
CA SER A 177 -4.14 -18.22 19.25
C SER A 177 -5.41 -18.07 20.08
N ALA A 178 -5.44 -18.66 21.28
CA ALA A 178 -6.60 -18.66 22.16
C ALA A 178 -6.37 -17.87 23.45
N LEU A 179 -7.45 -17.30 23.95
CA LEU A 179 -7.55 -16.72 25.28
C LEU A 179 -8.38 -17.65 26.18
N ARG A 180 -7.99 -17.77 27.44
CA ARG A 180 -8.72 -18.52 28.44
C ARG A 180 -9.62 -17.57 29.23
N MET A 181 -10.93 -17.80 29.16
CA MET A 181 -11.93 -17.09 29.95
C MET A 181 -11.82 -17.45 31.44
N PRO A 182 -12.40 -16.63 32.35
CA PRO A 182 -12.50 -16.97 33.77
C PRO A 182 -13.23 -18.30 34.05
N SER A 183 -14.12 -18.73 33.14
CA SER A 183 -14.77 -20.05 33.17
C SER A 183 -13.86 -21.22 32.87
N GLY A 184 -12.65 -20.98 32.35
CA GLY A 184 -11.71 -21.99 31.85
C GLY A 184 -11.88 -22.31 30.35
N GLU A 185 -12.90 -21.80 29.69
CA GLU A 185 -13.14 -21.97 28.26
C GLU A 185 -12.08 -21.25 27.43
N LEU A 186 -11.71 -21.85 26.28
CA LEU A 186 -10.81 -21.23 25.31
C LEU A 186 -11.62 -20.56 24.21
N VAL A 187 -11.33 -19.27 23.98
CA VAL A 187 -11.91 -18.48 22.91
C VAL A 187 -10.83 -17.92 21.98
N PRO A 188 -11.12 -17.66 20.70
CA PRO A 188 -10.14 -17.12 19.77
C PRO A 188 -9.59 -15.74 20.20
N ASP A 189 -8.26 -15.53 20.11
CA ASP A 189 -7.63 -14.21 20.21
C ASP A 189 -7.75 -13.48 18.87
N LEU A 190 -8.98 -13.05 18.52
CA LEU A 190 -9.27 -12.38 17.26
C LEU A 190 -8.72 -10.95 17.25
N ARG A 191 -8.34 -10.51 16.05
CA ARG A 191 -7.88 -9.15 15.79
C ARG A 191 -8.90 -8.47 14.89
N GLU A 192 -9.88 -7.88 15.54
CA GLU A 192 -11.03 -7.23 14.93
C GLU A 192 -11.24 -5.85 15.52
N PRO A 193 -11.90 -4.93 14.78
CA PRO A 193 -12.29 -3.63 15.30
C PRO A 193 -13.05 -3.75 16.62
N GLY A 194 -12.73 -2.88 17.59
CA GLY A 194 -13.40 -2.86 18.88
C GLY A 194 -13.05 -4.02 19.83
N LYS A 195 -12.26 -5.02 19.42
CA LYS A 195 -11.92 -6.23 20.20
C LYS A 195 -10.52 -6.21 20.84
N ALA A 196 -9.94 -5.02 20.98
CA ALA A 196 -8.63 -4.88 21.64
C ALA A 196 -8.61 -5.38 23.09
N VAL A 197 -9.74 -5.25 23.80
CA VAL A 197 -9.94 -5.69 25.17
C VAL A 197 -11.19 -6.57 25.24
N PRO A 198 -11.07 -7.84 25.69
CA PRO A 198 -12.22 -8.69 25.89
C PRO A 198 -13.19 -8.13 26.95
N ASP A 199 -14.49 -8.35 26.79
CA ASP A 199 -15.53 -7.79 27.67
C ASP A 199 -15.43 -8.27 29.13
N TRP A 200 -14.74 -9.39 29.40
CA TRP A 200 -14.51 -9.94 30.73
C TRP A 200 -13.20 -9.45 31.40
N ILE A 201 -12.49 -8.51 30.76
CA ILE A 201 -11.24 -7.94 31.27
C ILE A 201 -11.47 -6.49 31.66
N ASP A 202 -11.19 -6.16 32.90
CA ASP A 202 -11.17 -4.77 33.34
C ASP A 202 -9.98 -4.02 32.75
N CYS A 203 -10.24 -2.99 31.95
CA CYS A 203 -9.20 -2.20 31.31
C CYS A 203 -8.56 -1.25 32.35
N PRO A 204 -7.24 -1.37 32.62
CA PRO A 204 -6.57 -0.51 33.59
C PRO A 204 -6.18 0.86 33.03
N PHE A 205 -6.25 1.02 31.70
CA PHE A 205 -5.94 2.26 31.04
C PHE A 205 -7.14 3.20 31.07
N GLN A 206 -6.89 4.48 31.34
CA GLN A 206 -7.95 5.48 31.28
C GLN A 206 -8.38 5.65 29.82
N ALA A 207 -9.68 5.52 29.57
CA ALA A 207 -10.23 5.90 28.29
C ALA A 207 -10.00 7.40 28.06
N PRO A 208 -9.52 7.84 26.89
CA PRO A 208 -9.57 9.25 26.54
C PRO A 208 -11.00 9.75 26.70
N ALA A 209 -11.19 10.95 27.25
CA ALA A 209 -12.51 11.55 27.29
C ALA A 209 -13.04 11.68 25.86
N GLU A 210 -14.14 10.99 25.58
CA GLU A 210 -14.82 11.04 24.28
C GLU A 210 -15.39 12.44 24.06
N ALA A 211 -14.74 13.25 23.24
CA ALA A 211 -15.37 14.46 22.74
C ALA A 211 -16.21 14.06 21.52
N ALA A 212 -17.51 14.32 21.55
CA ALA A 212 -18.38 14.08 20.41
C ALA A 212 -17.83 14.83 19.18
N SER A 213 -17.29 14.09 18.22
CA SER A 213 -16.81 14.67 16.96
C SER A 213 -18.00 14.87 16.02
N PRO A 214 -18.03 15.95 15.22
CA PRO A 214 -19.08 16.14 14.23
C PRO A 214 -19.04 15.00 13.19
N PRO A 215 -20.21 14.64 12.62
CA PRO A 215 -20.26 13.61 11.59
C PRO A 215 -19.32 13.92 10.42
N THR A 216 -18.58 12.93 9.97
CA THR A 216 -17.61 13.05 8.87
C THR A 216 -18.28 12.97 7.50
N PRO A 217 -17.64 13.45 6.42
CA PRO A 217 -18.15 13.26 5.06
C PRO A 217 -18.35 11.79 4.67
N LEU A 218 -17.58 10.85 5.25
CA LEU A 218 -17.77 9.41 5.02
C LEU A 218 -19.05 8.87 5.64
N GLN A 219 -19.56 9.51 6.68
CA GLN A 219 -20.81 9.14 7.35
C GLN A 219 -22.04 9.83 6.74
N THR A 220 -21.86 11.02 6.14
CA THR A 220 -22.98 11.86 5.73
C THR A 220 -23.16 11.97 4.22
N ARG A 221 -22.11 11.66 3.43
CA ARG A 221 -22.13 11.84 1.98
C ARG A 221 -21.54 10.68 1.21
N PHE A 222 -20.31 10.27 1.51
CA PHE A 222 -19.58 9.28 0.72
C PHE A 222 -19.61 7.92 1.39
N LEU A 223 -20.67 7.13 1.14
CA LEU A 223 -20.84 5.83 1.78
C LEU A 223 -19.93 4.79 1.11
N CYS A 224 -18.82 4.46 1.76
CA CYS A 224 -17.93 3.39 1.32
C CYS A 224 -18.59 2.02 1.55
N TYR A 225 -18.45 1.08 0.61
CA TYR A 225 -19.09 -0.23 0.72
C TYR A 225 -18.24 -1.41 0.25
N GLU A 226 -17.10 -1.12 -0.35
CA GLU A 226 -16.17 -2.14 -0.83
C GLU A 226 -14.75 -1.59 -0.78
N ALA A 227 -13.84 -2.33 -0.17
CA ALA A 227 -12.42 -2.01 -0.20
C ALA A 227 -11.76 -2.73 -1.39
N PHE A 228 -11.18 -1.98 -2.32
CA PHE A 228 -10.32 -2.54 -3.35
C PHE A 228 -8.96 -2.96 -2.79
N MET A 229 -8.46 -2.18 -1.84
CA MET A 229 -7.15 -2.37 -1.24
C MET A 229 -7.08 -1.68 0.11
N GLN A 230 -6.48 -2.36 1.09
CA GLN A 230 -6.07 -1.78 2.37
C GLN A 230 -4.59 -2.08 2.63
N ARG A 231 -3.83 -1.05 2.95
CA ARG A 231 -2.40 -1.13 3.26
C ARG A 231 -2.06 -0.15 4.38
N GLY A 232 -0.81 -0.17 4.83
CA GLY A 232 -0.36 0.78 5.84
C GLY A 232 -0.43 2.24 5.41
N LYS A 233 -0.20 2.53 4.14
CA LYS A 233 -0.31 3.91 3.60
C LYS A 233 -1.74 4.43 3.53
N GLY A 234 -2.75 3.55 3.60
CA GLY A 234 -4.16 3.88 3.45
C GLY A 234 -4.95 2.84 2.68
N GLY A 235 -6.14 3.19 2.24
CA GLY A 235 -7.04 2.33 1.49
C GLY A 235 -7.59 2.97 0.23
N VAL A 236 -8.14 2.13 -0.65
CA VAL A 236 -8.91 2.56 -1.83
C VAL A 236 -10.25 1.87 -1.77
N TYR A 237 -11.31 2.65 -1.77
CA TYR A 237 -12.67 2.16 -1.52
C TYR A 237 -13.61 2.58 -2.63
N ARG A 238 -14.54 1.69 -2.98
CA ARG A 238 -15.70 2.07 -3.77
C ARG A 238 -16.76 2.66 -2.86
N ALA A 239 -17.32 3.80 -3.25
CA ALA A 239 -18.28 4.53 -2.46
C ALA A 239 -19.45 5.05 -3.32
N VAL A 240 -20.49 5.51 -2.64
CA VAL A 240 -21.64 6.18 -3.25
C VAL A 240 -21.74 7.59 -2.70
N ASP A 241 -21.72 8.60 -3.57
CA ASP A 241 -22.07 9.97 -3.23
C ASP A 241 -23.61 10.10 -3.19
N ILE A 242 -24.17 10.11 -1.98
CA ILE A 242 -25.62 10.14 -1.75
C ILE A 242 -26.22 11.54 -1.78
N GLN A 243 -25.40 12.59 -1.86
CA GLN A 243 -25.89 13.97 -1.97
C GLN A 243 -26.12 14.38 -3.43
N CYS A 244 -25.76 13.55 -4.40
CA CYS A 244 -26.11 13.75 -5.80
C CYS A 244 -27.48 13.15 -6.13
N SER A 245 -28.18 13.74 -7.09
CA SER A 245 -29.43 13.18 -7.63
C SER A 245 -29.31 13.01 -9.14
N PRO A 246 -29.25 11.75 -9.67
CA PRO A 246 -29.22 10.49 -8.94
C PRO A 246 -27.90 10.29 -8.17
N ALA A 247 -27.91 9.44 -7.11
CA ALA A 247 -26.71 9.05 -6.42
C ALA A 247 -25.71 8.41 -7.40
N ARG A 248 -24.41 8.70 -7.24
CA ARG A 248 -23.38 8.25 -8.17
C ARG A 248 -22.28 7.46 -7.46
N LEU A 249 -21.69 6.52 -8.18
CA LEU A 249 -20.50 5.83 -7.74
C LEU A 249 -19.29 6.78 -7.76
N CYS A 250 -18.45 6.63 -6.75
CA CYS A 250 -17.17 7.31 -6.65
C CYS A 250 -16.11 6.38 -6.04
N VAL A 251 -14.86 6.80 -6.10
CA VAL A 251 -13.74 6.14 -5.44
C VAL A 251 -13.23 7.07 -4.35
N VAL A 252 -13.08 6.54 -3.14
CA VAL A 252 -12.43 7.23 -2.02
C VAL A 252 -11.04 6.63 -1.83
N LYS A 253 -10.02 7.47 -1.86
CA LYS A 253 -8.65 7.09 -1.57
C LYS A 253 -8.23 7.72 -0.25
N GLU A 254 -7.84 6.88 0.71
CA GLU A 254 -7.36 7.28 2.02
C GLU A 254 -5.84 7.36 2.00
N GLY A 255 -5.29 8.43 2.57
CA GLY A 255 -3.85 8.59 2.79
C GLY A 255 -3.56 8.81 4.27
N ARG A 256 -2.99 7.80 4.92
CA ARG A 256 -2.73 7.81 6.36
C ARG A 256 -1.49 8.59 6.71
N ARG A 257 -1.61 9.47 7.71
CA ARG A 257 -0.48 10.11 8.34
C ARG A 257 0.43 9.05 8.94
N HIS A 258 1.74 9.17 8.71
CA HIS A 258 2.77 8.20 9.09
C HIS A 258 2.64 6.80 8.48
N GLY A 259 1.60 6.52 7.68
CA GLY A 259 1.41 5.23 7.03
C GLY A 259 2.44 4.98 5.94
N GLU A 260 3.16 3.85 6.00
CA GLU A 260 4.24 3.47 5.06
C GLU A 260 5.26 4.60 4.80
N THR A 261 5.61 5.37 5.84
CA THR A 261 6.56 6.48 5.70
C THR A 261 7.87 5.98 5.13
N ASN A 262 8.30 6.53 4.00
CA ASN A 262 9.57 6.21 3.37
C ASN A 262 10.76 6.93 4.06
N TRP A 263 11.99 6.66 3.61
CA TRP A 263 13.21 7.28 4.16
C TRP A 263 13.28 8.80 3.98
N HIS A 264 12.51 9.38 3.07
CA HIS A 264 12.42 10.82 2.82
C HIS A 264 11.30 11.48 3.66
N GLY A 265 10.63 10.74 4.53
CA GLY A 265 9.55 11.25 5.38
C GLY A 265 8.19 11.38 4.69
N LEU A 266 8.06 10.91 3.44
CA LEU A 266 6.78 10.90 2.73
C LEU A 266 5.96 9.69 3.18
N ASP A 267 4.68 9.93 3.48
CA ASP A 267 3.73 8.95 3.99
C ASP A 267 2.48 8.84 3.10
N GLY A 268 1.52 7.99 3.48
CA GLY A 268 0.29 7.82 2.73
C GLY A 268 -0.47 9.12 2.49
N ARG A 269 -0.50 10.02 3.47
CA ARG A 269 -1.10 11.35 3.33
C ARG A 269 -0.40 12.16 2.24
N SER A 270 0.93 12.20 2.26
CA SER A 270 1.73 12.93 1.27
C SER A 270 1.49 12.42 -0.15
N PHE A 271 1.29 11.10 -0.32
CA PHE A 271 1.02 10.50 -1.62
C PHE A 271 -0.36 10.87 -2.16
N VAL A 272 -1.39 10.86 -1.31
CA VAL A 272 -2.75 11.27 -1.70
C VAL A 272 -2.81 12.77 -2.01
N GLU A 273 -2.11 13.62 -1.24
CA GLU A 273 -2.00 15.06 -1.52
C GLU A 273 -1.30 15.33 -2.88
N ARG A 274 -0.28 14.54 -3.22
CA ARG A 274 0.40 14.61 -4.52
C ARG A 274 -0.52 14.21 -5.67
N GLU A 275 -1.24 13.10 -5.52
CA GLU A 275 -2.21 12.64 -6.52
C GLU A 275 -3.34 13.65 -6.72
N GLU A 276 -3.87 14.23 -5.64
CA GLU A 276 -4.87 15.30 -5.72
C GLU A 276 -4.36 16.49 -6.52
N ALA A 277 -3.15 16.97 -6.21
CA ALA A 277 -2.55 18.10 -6.92
C ALA A 277 -2.37 17.80 -8.41
N PHE A 278 -1.90 16.59 -8.74
CA PHE A 278 -1.80 16.13 -10.12
C PHE A 278 -3.17 16.11 -10.81
N LEU A 279 -4.16 15.44 -10.24
CA LEU A 279 -5.49 15.31 -10.85
C LEU A 279 -6.15 16.66 -11.07
N ARG A 280 -6.02 17.60 -10.13
CA ARG A 280 -6.55 18.96 -10.29
C ARG A 280 -5.86 19.73 -11.41
N ALA A 281 -4.54 19.55 -11.55
CA ALA A 281 -3.77 20.19 -12.64
C ALA A 281 -4.10 19.61 -14.03
N MET A 282 -4.54 18.34 -14.07
CA MET A 282 -4.81 17.61 -15.31
C MET A 282 -6.28 17.61 -15.73
N GLN A 283 -7.15 18.28 -15.01
CA GLN A 283 -8.56 18.39 -15.39
C GLN A 283 -8.72 19.06 -16.76
N GLY A 284 -9.57 18.46 -17.59
CA GLY A 284 -9.87 18.97 -18.94
C GLY A 284 -8.87 18.57 -20.04
N LEU A 285 -7.82 17.80 -19.69
CA LEU A 285 -6.92 17.27 -20.72
C LEU A 285 -7.51 16.04 -21.45
N PRO A 286 -7.11 15.83 -22.73
CA PRO A 286 -7.72 14.79 -23.58
C PRO A 286 -7.60 13.36 -23.05
N PHE A 287 -6.58 13.05 -22.27
CA PHE A 287 -6.39 11.70 -21.70
C PHE A 287 -7.30 11.39 -20.50
N ALA A 288 -8.12 12.36 -20.08
CA ALA A 288 -9.23 12.21 -19.14
C ALA A 288 -8.91 11.37 -17.88
N PRO A 289 -8.00 11.83 -17.00
CA PRO A 289 -7.80 11.19 -15.70
C PRO A 289 -9.09 11.31 -14.85
N PRO A 290 -9.23 10.55 -13.74
CA PRO A 290 -10.40 10.66 -12.88
C PRO A 290 -10.64 12.10 -12.42
N ALA A 291 -11.87 12.57 -12.54
CA ALA A 291 -12.24 13.89 -12.03
C ALA A 291 -12.22 13.89 -10.50
N VAL A 292 -11.64 14.92 -9.89
CA VAL A 292 -11.71 15.14 -8.45
C VAL A 292 -13.11 15.62 -8.08
N ILE A 293 -13.77 14.89 -7.19
CA ILE A 293 -15.11 15.22 -6.68
C ILE A 293 -15.00 16.05 -5.41
N ASP A 294 -14.16 15.59 -4.47
CA ASP A 294 -13.95 16.26 -3.18
C ASP A 294 -12.60 15.85 -2.60
N ALA A 295 -12.13 16.58 -1.59
CA ALA A 295 -10.97 16.20 -0.82
C ALA A 295 -11.02 16.86 0.58
N PHE A 296 -10.86 16.06 1.63
CA PHE A 296 -10.98 16.50 3.02
C PHE A 296 -10.01 15.76 3.93
N CYS A 297 -9.92 16.21 5.18
CA CYS A 297 -9.19 15.49 6.22
C CYS A 297 -10.18 14.97 7.26
N ILE A 298 -9.88 13.79 7.80
CA ILE A 298 -10.48 13.29 9.03
C ILE A 298 -9.32 13.00 9.98
N GLY A 299 -9.29 13.68 11.12
CA GLY A 299 -8.09 13.71 11.94
C GLY A 299 -6.87 14.19 11.12
N GLU A 300 -5.79 13.43 11.16
CA GLU A 300 -4.58 13.74 10.41
C GLU A 300 -4.53 13.09 9.01
N HIS A 301 -5.53 12.26 8.65
CA HIS A 301 -5.57 11.54 7.39
C HIS A 301 -6.19 12.36 6.27
N ARG A 302 -5.68 12.19 5.04
CA ARG A 302 -6.20 12.83 3.83
C ARG A 302 -7.08 11.86 3.08
N TYR A 303 -8.25 12.33 2.65
CA TYR A 303 -9.18 11.60 1.81
C TYR A 303 -9.37 12.35 0.50
N LEU A 304 -9.24 11.63 -0.60
CA LEU A 304 -9.47 12.11 -1.96
C LEU A 304 -10.64 11.33 -2.56
N VAL A 305 -11.69 12.04 -2.92
CA VAL A 305 -12.86 11.46 -3.60
C VAL A 305 -12.79 11.80 -5.08
N MET A 306 -12.85 10.78 -5.91
CA MET A 306 -12.71 10.92 -7.35
C MET A 306 -13.76 10.11 -8.12
N GLU A 307 -13.89 10.43 -9.40
CA GLU A 307 -14.74 9.72 -10.35
C GLU A 307 -14.49 8.20 -10.30
N HIS A 308 -15.56 7.41 -10.20
CA HIS A 308 -15.49 5.98 -10.47
C HIS A 308 -15.50 5.75 -11.97
N ILE A 309 -14.41 5.25 -12.51
CA ILE A 309 -14.31 4.87 -13.92
C ILE A 309 -14.89 3.48 -14.08
N ASP A 310 -15.97 3.37 -14.85
CA ASP A 310 -16.58 2.09 -15.19
C ASP A 310 -15.79 1.45 -16.34
N GLY A 311 -14.82 0.65 -15.99
CA GLY A 311 -13.89 0.04 -16.93
C GLY A 311 -13.09 -1.09 -16.29
N GLU A 312 -12.38 -1.84 -17.12
CA GLU A 312 -11.52 -2.95 -16.72
C GLU A 312 -10.05 -2.59 -16.88
N PRO A 313 -9.17 -3.03 -15.96
CA PRO A 313 -7.75 -2.87 -16.13
C PRO A 313 -7.25 -3.48 -17.46
N LEU A 314 -6.47 -2.72 -18.21
CA LEU A 314 -5.83 -3.20 -19.45
C LEU A 314 -4.97 -4.46 -19.20
N LEU A 315 -4.54 -4.64 -17.96
CA LEU A 315 -3.86 -5.87 -17.53
C LEU A 315 -4.68 -7.13 -17.84
N HIS A 316 -6.00 -7.10 -17.70
CA HIS A 316 -6.85 -8.27 -17.97
C HIS A 316 -6.78 -8.72 -19.44
N ALA A 317 -6.50 -7.79 -20.36
CA ALA A 317 -6.32 -8.12 -21.77
C ALA A 317 -4.97 -8.78 -22.07
N CYS A 318 -3.97 -8.64 -21.20
CA CYS A 318 -2.60 -9.10 -21.45
C CYS A 318 -1.97 -9.90 -20.29
N ALA A 319 -2.76 -10.34 -19.31
CA ALA A 319 -2.26 -11.12 -18.17
C ALA A 319 -2.14 -12.62 -18.49
N ASP A 320 -2.99 -13.15 -19.36
CA ASP A 320 -3.05 -14.58 -19.67
C ASP A 320 -2.28 -14.89 -20.98
N PRO A 321 -1.14 -15.58 -20.91
CA PRO A 321 -0.39 -15.98 -22.12
C PRO A 321 -1.17 -16.90 -23.06
N GLN A 322 -2.22 -17.58 -22.56
CA GLN A 322 -3.06 -18.47 -23.38
C GLN A 322 -4.20 -17.73 -24.10
N LYS A 323 -4.62 -16.57 -23.55
CA LYS A 323 -5.68 -15.72 -24.10
C LYS A 323 -5.14 -14.40 -24.65
N LYS A 324 -4.25 -14.50 -25.63
CA LYS A 324 -3.66 -13.30 -26.24
C LYS A 324 -4.72 -12.48 -26.97
N ILE A 325 -4.77 -11.18 -26.71
CA ILE A 325 -5.59 -10.24 -27.48
C ILE A 325 -5.15 -10.25 -28.95
N ALA A 326 -6.02 -9.86 -29.87
CA ALA A 326 -5.66 -9.72 -31.28
C ALA A 326 -4.47 -8.76 -31.45
N LEU A 327 -3.60 -9.02 -32.43
CA LEU A 327 -2.42 -8.18 -32.65
C LEU A 327 -2.78 -6.73 -32.92
N ASP A 328 -3.81 -6.53 -33.75
CA ASP A 328 -4.30 -5.19 -34.08
C ASP A 328 -4.82 -4.42 -32.86
N ASP A 329 -5.47 -5.12 -31.91
CA ASP A 329 -5.94 -4.51 -30.67
C ASP A 329 -4.76 -4.16 -29.76
N ALA A 330 -3.76 -5.05 -29.68
CA ALA A 330 -2.53 -4.78 -28.93
C ALA A 330 -1.78 -3.56 -29.47
N LEU A 331 -1.71 -3.41 -30.80
CA LEU A 331 -1.10 -2.26 -31.46
C LEU A 331 -1.91 -0.98 -31.27
N ALA A 332 -3.24 -1.07 -31.30
CA ALA A 332 -4.11 0.06 -31.04
C ALA A 332 -3.99 0.55 -29.59
N TYR A 333 -3.95 -0.37 -28.61
CA TYR A 333 -3.67 0.02 -27.22
C TYR A 333 -2.28 0.62 -27.06
N ALA A 334 -1.25 0.04 -27.72
CA ALA A 334 0.10 0.59 -27.68
C ALA A 334 0.14 2.04 -28.20
N ALA A 335 -0.56 2.33 -29.32
CA ALA A 335 -0.70 3.69 -29.85
C ALA A 335 -1.40 4.63 -28.86
N GLY A 336 -2.50 4.19 -28.25
CA GLY A 336 -3.22 4.99 -27.26
C GLY A 336 -2.39 5.30 -26.02
N VAL A 337 -1.64 4.32 -25.49
CA VAL A 337 -0.74 4.53 -24.34
C VAL A 337 0.39 5.49 -24.67
N ALA A 338 1.03 5.34 -25.86
CA ALA A 338 2.08 6.24 -26.28
C ALA A 338 1.58 7.68 -26.42
N GLN A 339 0.38 7.88 -26.99
CA GLN A 339 -0.24 9.19 -27.11
C GLN A 339 -0.55 9.80 -25.73
N LEU A 340 -1.05 9.00 -24.77
CA LEU A 340 -1.30 9.42 -23.41
C LEU A 340 -0.01 9.91 -22.73
N VAL A 341 1.07 9.16 -22.81
CA VAL A 341 2.36 9.54 -22.23
C VAL A 341 2.92 10.80 -22.91
N ALA A 342 2.77 10.93 -24.22
CA ALA A 342 3.17 12.15 -24.96
C ALA A 342 2.41 13.40 -24.45
N GLN A 343 1.11 13.30 -24.26
CA GLN A 343 0.28 14.39 -23.72
C GLN A 343 0.68 14.75 -22.29
N LEU A 344 0.94 13.77 -21.45
CA LEU A 344 1.39 13.95 -20.07
C LEU A 344 2.73 14.68 -20.01
N HIS A 345 3.71 14.23 -20.81
CA HIS A 345 5.03 14.85 -20.91
C HIS A 345 4.96 16.28 -21.47
N ALA A 346 4.10 16.52 -22.46
CA ALA A 346 3.86 17.86 -23.00
C ALA A 346 3.23 18.81 -21.97
N ALA A 347 2.42 18.29 -21.04
CA ALA A 347 1.87 19.05 -19.92
C ALA A 347 2.90 19.30 -18.80
N GLY A 348 4.15 18.82 -18.94
CA GLY A 348 5.23 19.01 -17.99
C GLY A 348 5.15 18.11 -16.76
N TRP A 349 4.56 16.92 -16.89
CA TRP A 349 4.44 15.92 -15.83
C TRP A 349 5.04 14.57 -16.23
N VAL A 350 5.32 13.74 -15.22
CA VAL A 350 5.76 12.35 -15.34
C VAL A 350 4.93 11.48 -14.42
N TRP A 351 4.66 10.24 -14.83
CA TRP A 351 3.79 9.32 -14.08
C TRP A 351 4.56 8.44 -13.12
N ARG A 352 5.66 7.85 -13.60
CA ARG A 352 6.59 6.97 -12.89
C ARG A 352 6.05 5.58 -12.53
N ASP A 353 4.75 5.31 -12.65
CA ASP A 353 4.18 3.96 -12.43
C ASP A 353 3.29 3.53 -13.60
N LEU A 354 3.75 3.81 -14.82
CA LEU A 354 3.08 3.37 -16.05
C LEU A 354 3.15 1.85 -16.19
N LYS A 355 1.97 1.23 -16.18
CA LYS A 355 1.77 -0.22 -16.34
C LYS A 355 0.33 -0.53 -16.75
N PRO A 356 0.03 -1.71 -17.36
CA PRO A 356 -1.33 -2.07 -17.76
C PRO A 356 -2.36 -2.11 -16.61
N ALA A 357 -1.93 -2.35 -15.37
CA ALA A 357 -2.82 -2.34 -14.21
C ALA A 357 -3.34 -0.93 -13.86
N ASN A 358 -2.60 0.12 -14.19
CA ASN A 358 -2.95 1.52 -13.94
C ASN A 358 -3.65 2.19 -15.15
N LEU A 359 -4.03 1.42 -16.14
CA LEU A 359 -4.78 1.84 -17.32
C LEU A 359 -6.10 1.09 -17.33
N LEU A 360 -7.22 1.81 -17.19
CA LEU A 360 -8.55 1.24 -17.36
C LEU A 360 -9.01 1.42 -18.81
N VAL A 361 -9.68 0.42 -19.34
CA VAL A 361 -10.42 0.53 -20.61
C VAL A 361 -11.88 0.72 -20.26
N ASP A 362 -12.42 1.91 -20.51
CA ASP A 362 -13.81 2.23 -20.19
C ASP A 362 -14.80 1.56 -21.18
N ARG A 363 -16.09 1.66 -20.91
CA ARG A 363 -17.13 1.05 -21.76
C ARG A 363 -17.16 1.56 -23.21
N SER A 364 -16.53 2.68 -23.47
CA SER A 364 -16.37 3.22 -24.83
C SER A 364 -15.09 2.75 -25.53
N GLY A 365 -14.26 1.94 -24.86
CA GLY A 365 -12.96 1.49 -25.37
C GLY A 365 -11.83 2.52 -25.18
N ARG A 366 -12.06 3.61 -24.45
CA ARG A 366 -11.02 4.61 -24.19
C ARG A 366 -10.13 4.18 -23.03
N LEU A 367 -8.84 4.47 -23.17
CA LEU A 367 -7.89 4.34 -22.07
C LEU A 367 -8.09 5.49 -21.05
N ARG A 368 -8.26 5.11 -19.80
CA ARG A 368 -8.41 6.01 -18.65
C ARG A 368 -7.29 5.70 -17.64
N PRO A 369 -6.30 6.58 -17.51
CA PRO A 369 -5.20 6.37 -16.59
C PRO A 369 -5.63 6.62 -15.14
N VAL A 370 -5.10 5.83 -14.20
CA VAL A 370 -5.39 5.93 -12.76
C VAL A 370 -4.11 5.73 -11.95
N ASP A 371 -4.15 6.10 -10.66
CA ASP A 371 -3.06 5.92 -9.70
C ASP A 371 -1.82 6.78 -10.00
N PHE A 372 -1.90 8.05 -9.59
CA PHE A 372 -0.86 9.05 -9.83
C PHE A 372 -0.07 9.44 -8.56
N GLU A 373 -0.02 8.57 -7.55
CA GLU A 373 0.72 8.82 -6.31
C GLU A 373 2.21 9.10 -6.54
N GLY A 374 2.78 8.51 -7.59
CA GLY A 374 4.17 8.69 -8.02
C GLY A 374 4.42 9.90 -8.90
N ALA A 375 3.34 10.56 -9.37
CA ALA A 375 3.47 11.64 -10.36
C ALA A 375 4.25 12.84 -9.82
N LEU A 376 5.11 13.40 -10.67
CA LEU A 376 5.95 14.55 -10.38
C LEU A 376 5.92 15.54 -11.54
N ARG A 377 6.34 16.77 -11.27
CA ARG A 377 6.67 17.72 -12.34
C ARG A 377 7.92 17.21 -13.10
N ALA A 378 7.97 17.45 -14.38
CA ALA A 378 9.10 17.02 -15.23
C ALA A 378 10.45 17.68 -14.85
N ASP A 379 10.40 18.81 -14.16
CA ASP A 379 11.54 19.55 -13.62
C ASP A 379 11.94 19.14 -12.18
N ASP A 380 11.21 18.22 -11.56
CA ASP A 380 11.57 17.65 -10.27
C ASP A 380 12.84 16.80 -10.40
N THR A 381 13.76 16.97 -9.48
CA THR A 381 15.07 16.29 -9.47
C THR A 381 15.23 15.32 -8.30
N SER A 382 14.12 14.98 -7.60
CA SER A 382 14.16 14.04 -6.49
C SER A 382 14.65 12.67 -6.97
N ASP A 383 15.49 12.03 -6.19
CA ASP A 383 16.09 10.71 -6.49
C ASP A 383 15.32 9.54 -5.85
N THR A 384 14.15 9.82 -5.27
CA THR A 384 13.32 8.79 -4.61
C THR A 384 12.86 7.75 -5.62
N PRO A 385 13.28 6.48 -5.53
CA PRO A 385 12.80 5.42 -6.40
C PRO A 385 11.29 5.26 -6.27
N TRP A 386 10.61 5.15 -7.41
CA TRP A 386 9.17 4.93 -7.47
C TRP A 386 8.79 4.00 -8.62
N GLY A 387 7.72 3.26 -8.45
CA GLY A 387 7.13 2.44 -9.51
C GLY A 387 7.11 0.94 -9.19
N THR A 388 6.61 0.18 -10.15
CA THR A 388 6.51 -1.28 -10.07
C THR A 388 7.75 -1.92 -10.68
N PRO A 389 8.49 -2.80 -9.97
CA PRO A 389 9.82 -3.29 -10.38
C PRO A 389 9.93 -3.80 -11.82
N SER A 390 8.89 -4.48 -12.35
CA SER A 390 8.91 -5.01 -13.71
C SER A 390 8.82 -3.93 -14.81
N TYR A 391 8.39 -2.73 -14.46
CA TYR A 391 8.24 -1.58 -15.36
C TYR A 391 9.24 -0.46 -15.08
N MET A 392 10.02 -0.58 -14.00
CA MET A 392 11.04 0.38 -13.64
C MET A 392 12.32 0.14 -14.45
N PRO A 393 12.99 1.19 -14.93
CA PRO A 393 14.26 1.06 -15.60
C PRO A 393 15.40 0.68 -14.64
N PRO A 394 16.50 0.12 -15.17
CA PRO A 394 17.63 -0.32 -14.35
C PRO A 394 18.26 0.79 -13.49
N GLU A 395 18.36 2.01 -14.01
CA GLU A 395 18.89 3.17 -13.27
C GLU A 395 18.02 3.53 -12.07
N ALA A 396 16.69 3.61 -12.24
CA ALA A 396 15.77 3.92 -11.14
C ALA A 396 15.80 2.86 -10.03
N LYS A 397 15.96 1.57 -10.39
CA LYS A 397 16.13 0.48 -9.41
C LYS A 397 17.38 0.61 -8.56
N ARG A 398 18.42 1.21 -9.11
CA ARG A 398 19.67 1.49 -8.41
C ARG A 398 19.63 2.78 -7.60
N GLY A 399 18.53 3.54 -7.67
CA GLY A 399 18.42 4.85 -7.04
C GLY A 399 19.25 5.91 -7.75
N ALA A 400 19.48 5.75 -9.06
CA ALA A 400 20.23 6.71 -9.85
C ALA A 400 19.26 7.58 -10.67
N PHE A 401 19.33 8.89 -10.46
CA PHE A 401 18.59 9.86 -11.27
C PHE A 401 19.29 10.07 -12.63
N ALA A 402 18.59 9.80 -13.72
CA ALA A 402 19.12 9.88 -15.08
C ALA A 402 18.95 11.27 -15.74
N GLY A 403 18.82 12.34 -14.95
CA GLY A 403 18.68 13.71 -15.43
C GLY A 403 17.26 14.10 -15.86
N SER A 404 16.32 13.16 -15.96
CA SER A 404 14.89 13.41 -16.21
C SER A 404 14.05 12.18 -15.89
N HIS A 405 13.01 12.33 -15.10
CA HIS A 405 12.03 11.27 -14.80
C HIS A 405 11.17 10.88 -16.01
N GLN A 406 11.08 11.73 -17.04
CA GLN A 406 10.42 11.33 -18.29
C GLN A 406 11.05 10.07 -18.89
N ARG A 407 12.36 9.84 -18.71
CA ARG A 407 13.07 8.65 -19.16
C ARG A 407 12.62 7.37 -18.45
N GLU A 408 12.12 7.50 -17.21
CA GLU A 408 11.52 6.38 -16.48
C GLU A 408 10.19 5.95 -17.14
N ASP A 409 9.32 6.93 -17.47
CA ASP A 409 8.06 6.67 -18.18
C ASP A 409 8.28 6.05 -19.56
N LEU A 410 9.33 6.45 -20.28
CA LEU A 410 9.66 5.87 -21.59
C LEU A 410 10.01 4.38 -21.48
N TYR A 411 10.75 3.99 -20.45
CA TYR A 411 11.01 2.57 -20.18
C TYR A 411 9.72 1.83 -19.80
N GLY A 412 8.89 2.40 -18.93
CA GLY A 412 7.58 1.88 -18.56
C GLY A 412 6.65 1.70 -19.76
N LEU A 413 6.70 2.65 -20.72
CA LEU A 413 5.99 2.55 -22.01
C LEU A 413 6.46 1.35 -22.82
N GLY A 414 7.77 1.17 -22.97
CA GLY A 414 8.34 0.02 -23.65
C GLY A 414 7.94 -1.30 -23.01
N ALA A 415 8.02 -1.40 -21.67
CA ALA A 415 7.62 -2.59 -20.91
C ALA A 415 6.11 -2.88 -21.04
N THR A 416 5.27 -1.84 -21.03
CA THR A 416 3.81 -1.95 -21.22
C THR A 416 3.49 -2.46 -22.63
N ILE A 417 4.08 -1.87 -23.67
CA ILE A 417 3.90 -2.32 -25.06
C ILE A 417 4.40 -3.77 -25.24
N HIS A 418 5.55 -4.10 -24.66
CA HIS A 418 6.06 -5.47 -24.67
C HIS A 418 5.05 -6.46 -24.09
N GLN A 419 4.47 -6.16 -22.92
CA GLN A 419 3.47 -7.02 -22.29
C GLN A 419 2.20 -7.15 -23.14
N LEU A 420 1.69 -6.06 -23.72
CA LEU A 420 0.54 -6.11 -24.65
C LEU A 420 0.80 -7.04 -25.84
N LEU A 421 2.01 -7.02 -26.38
CA LEU A 421 2.40 -7.81 -27.56
C LEU A 421 2.74 -9.27 -27.24
N THR A 422 3.09 -9.60 -26.00
CA THR A 422 3.55 -10.95 -25.62
C THR A 422 2.64 -11.66 -24.65
N SER A 423 1.81 -10.93 -23.89
CA SER A 423 1.10 -11.39 -22.69
C SER A 423 2.07 -11.96 -21.64
N TRP A 424 3.29 -11.47 -21.60
CA TRP A 424 4.31 -11.92 -20.66
C TRP A 424 4.90 -10.75 -19.89
N LEU A 425 4.84 -10.85 -18.57
CA LEU A 425 5.49 -9.92 -17.66
C LEU A 425 6.94 -10.35 -17.48
N MET A 426 7.87 -9.42 -17.63
CA MET A 426 9.28 -9.68 -17.36
C MET A 426 9.46 -9.79 -15.84
N HIS A 427 9.39 -11.02 -15.33
CA HIS A 427 9.81 -11.29 -13.95
C HIS A 427 11.33 -11.16 -13.87
N ARG A 428 11.77 -10.42 -12.89
CA ARG A 428 13.17 -10.29 -12.52
C ARG A 428 13.34 -10.88 -11.14
N ASP A 429 14.34 -11.75 -11.00
CA ASP A 429 14.69 -12.32 -9.71
C ASP A 429 15.11 -11.18 -8.76
N GLU A 430 14.37 -10.98 -7.68
CA GLU A 430 14.63 -9.92 -6.72
C GLU A 430 15.93 -10.15 -5.92
N ALA A 431 16.51 -11.36 -6.05
CA ALA A 431 17.63 -11.80 -5.24
C ALA A 431 19.00 -11.24 -5.69
N ASP A 432 19.14 -10.82 -6.96
CA ASP A 432 20.42 -10.30 -7.49
C ASP A 432 20.25 -8.95 -8.21
N PRO A 433 20.62 -7.83 -7.52
CA PRO A 433 20.58 -6.50 -8.15
C PRO A 433 21.51 -6.35 -9.36
N ALA A 434 22.60 -7.13 -9.45
CA ALA A 434 23.52 -7.09 -10.59
C ALA A 434 22.94 -7.84 -11.80
N ALA A 435 22.29 -8.98 -11.58
CA ALA A 435 21.55 -9.71 -12.61
C ALA A 435 20.37 -8.90 -13.15
N GLN A 436 19.73 -8.09 -12.30
CA GLN A 436 18.65 -7.17 -12.70
C GLN A 436 19.11 -6.06 -13.67
N ALA A 437 20.37 -5.66 -13.61
CA ALA A 437 20.93 -4.65 -14.52
C ALA A 437 21.27 -5.21 -15.91
N SER A 438 21.46 -6.53 -16.04
CA SER A 438 21.93 -7.22 -17.25
C SER A 438 20.84 -7.98 -17.99
N VAL A 439 19.53 -7.64 -17.78
CA VAL A 439 18.47 -8.29 -18.56
C VAL A 439 18.73 -8.03 -20.04
N GLU A 440 19.17 -9.07 -20.71
CA GLU A 440 19.26 -9.05 -22.16
C GLU A 440 17.84 -8.88 -22.74
N LEU A 441 17.59 -7.72 -23.32
CA LEU A 441 16.35 -7.44 -24.07
C LEU A 441 16.11 -8.47 -25.19
N ARG A 442 17.16 -9.08 -25.72
CA ARG A 442 17.09 -10.05 -26.81
C ARG A 442 16.17 -11.25 -26.56
N PRO A 443 16.24 -11.97 -25.41
CA PRO A 443 15.29 -13.03 -25.12
C PRO A 443 13.85 -12.54 -24.95
N ALA A 444 13.66 -11.35 -24.39
CA ALA A 444 12.35 -10.74 -24.24
C ALA A 444 11.74 -10.37 -25.60
N LEU A 445 12.52 -9.76 -26.48
CA LEU A 445 12.12 -9.42 -27.85
C LEU A 445 11.86 -10.67 -28.70
N GLY A 446 12.58 -11.78 -28.46
CA GLY A 446 12.34 -13.06 -29.09
C GLY A 446 10.96 -13.67 -28.81
N ARG A 447 10.27 -13.21 -27.78
CA ARG A 447 8.89 -13.62 -27.43
C ARG A 447 7.83 -12.84 -28.18
N LEU A 448 8.18 -11.77 -28.90
CA LEU A 448 7.24 -11.03 -29.71
C LEU A 448 6.61 -11.94 -30.78
N ARG A 449 5.30 -11.81 -30.94
CA ARG A 449 4.50 -12.64 -31.88
C ARG A 449 5.01 -12.48 -33.30
N LYS A 450 4.88 -13.56 -34.10
CA LYS A 450 4.97 -13.45 -35.56
C LYS A 450 3.95 -12.41 -36.03
N GLY A 451 4.38 -11.53 -36.96
CA GLY A 451 3.52 -10.46 -37.49
C GLY A 451 3.65 -9.11 -36.80
N VAL A 452 4.31 -9.01 -35.66
CA VAL A 452 4.64 -7.68 -35.07
C VAL A 452 5.56 -6.95 -36.04
N PRO A 453 5.21 -5.75 -36.54
CA PRO A 453 6.03 -4.99 -37.47
C PRO A 453 7.44 -4.69 -36.94
N VAL A 454 8.44 -4.71 -37.80
CA VAL A 454 9.85 -4.54 -37.41
C VAL A 454 10.05 -3.21 -36.67
N HIS A 455 9.50 -2.11 -37.19
CA HIS A 455 9.62 -0.79 -36.56
C HIS A 455 8.99 -0.72 -35.13
N VAL A 456 7.96 -1.54 -34.86
CA VAL A 456 7.39 -1.63 -33.49
C VAL A 456 8.33 -2.42 -32.57
N ARG A 457 8.97 -3.48 -33.08
CA ARG A 457 9.99 -4.22 -32.30
C ARG A 457 11.18 -3.35 -31.96
N ASP A 458 11.64 -2.56 -32.94
CA ASP A 458 12.77 -1.65 -32.78
C ASP A 458 12.41 -0.53 -31.77
N LEU A 459 11.16 -0.02 -31.83
CA LEU A 459 10.66 0.96 -30.86
C LEU A 459 10.68 0.40 -29.44
N VAL A 460 10.16 -0.82 -29.21
CA VAL A 460 10.17 -1.45 -27.88
C VAL A 460 11.61 -1.60 -27.37
N ALA A 461 12.53 -2.04 -28.24
CA ALA A 461 13.94 -2.15 -27.91
C ALA A 461 14.54 -0.79 -27.50
N ALA A 462 14.27 0.25 -28.28
CA ALA A 462 14.78 1.59 -28.04
C ALA A 462 14.20 2.22 -26.75
N LEU A 463 12.90 2.06 -26.50
CA LEU A 463 12.25 2.55 -25.27
C LEU A 463 12.83 1.87 -24.01
N MET A 464 13.24 0.63 -24.12
CA MET A 464 13.81 -0.15 -23.02
C MET A 464 15.36 -0.17 -23.03
N ASP A 465 16.02 0.71 -23.79
CA ASP A 465 17.48 0.81 -23.78
C ASP A 465 18.01 1.04 -22.36
N ALA A 466 19.11 0.35 -22.03
CA ALA A 466 19.77 0.49 -20.74
C ALA A 466 20.37 1.90 -20.53
N ASP A 467 20.75 2.57 -21.61
CA ASP A 467 21.13 3.98 -21.63
C ASP A 467 19.88 4.85 -21.78
N PRO A 468 19.45 5.56 -20.71
CA PRO A 468 18.24 6.36 -20.74
C PRO A 468 18.29 7.51 -21.76
N THR A 469 19.48 7.92 -22.20
CA THR A 469 19.64 9.01 -23.19
C THR A 469 19.30 8.57 -24.62
N ARG A 470 19.28 7.26 -24.87
CA ARG A 470 18.95 6.67 -26.19
C ARG A 470 17.47 6.41 -26.37
N ARG A 471 16.66 6.50 -25.29
CA ARG A 471 15.23 6.28 -25.37
C ARG A 471 14.57 7.41 -26.19
N PRO A 472 13.77 7.08 -27.23
CA PRO A 472 13.04 8.08 -28.02
C PRO A 472 12.02 8.79 -27.12
N SER A 473 11.66 10.03 -27.47
CA SER A 473 10.62 10.77 -26.75
C SER A 473 9.25 10.09 -26.88
N ALA A 474 8.35 10.38 -25.93
CA ALA A 474 6.98 9.86 -26.00
C ALA A 474 6.25 10.34 -27.27
N THR A 475 6.51 11.56 -27.74
CA THR A 475 5.98 12.09 -29.00
C THR A 475 6.47 11.27 -30.20
N ALA A 476 7.78 10.98 -30.28
CA ALA A 476 8.32 10.15 -31.36
C ALA A 476 7.72 8.72 -31.36
N ALA A 477 7.49 8.15 -30.16
CA ALA A 477 6.83 6.85 -30.04
C ALA A 477 5.35 6.92 -30.49
N ALA A 478 4.62 7.97 -30.10
CA ALA A 478 3.24 8.19 -30.48
C ALA A 478 3.09 8.39 -32.00
N ASP A 479 3.99 9.17 -32.61
CA ASP A 479 4.00 9.41 -34.07
C ASP A 479 4.23 8.11 -34.83
N LEU A 480 5.20 7.29 -34.40
CA LEU A 480 5.50 6.01 -35.02
C LEU A 480 4.33 5.01 -34.93
N LEU A 481 3.58 5.06 -33.84
CA LEU A 481 2.42 4.19 -33.60
C LEU A 481 1.10 4.77 -34.13
N SER A 482 1.07 6.00 -34.61
CA SER A 482 -0.15 6.71 -35.00
C SER A 482 -1.00 5.97 -36.04
N GLY A 483 -0.36 5.25 -36.97
CA GLY A 483 -1.04 4.44 -37.99
C GLY A 483 -1.84 3.26 -37.43
N TYR A 484 -1.63 2.87 -36.17
CA TYR A 484 -2.39 1.83 -35.48
C TYR A 484 -3.50 2.38 -34.59
N ALA A 485 -3.59 3.71 -34.43
CA ALA A 485 -4.62 4.35 -33.62
C ALA A 485 -6.00 4.05 -34.23
N ARG A 486 -6.85 3.41 -33.46
CA ARG A 486 -8.25 3.12 -33.81
C ARG A 486 -9.09 3.06 -32.55
N GLN A 487 -10.41 3.16 -32.73
CA GLN A 487 -11.32 2.88 -31.64
C GLN A 487 -11.22 1.39 -31.30
N VAL A 488 -10.87 1.08 -30.06
CA VAL A 488 -10.83 -0.29 -29.55
C VAL A 488 -12.20 -0.64 -29.01
N LEU A 489 -12.66 -1.87 -29.24
CA LEU A 489 -13.89 -2.35 -28.63
C LEU A 489 -13.70 -2.44 -27.10
N PRO A 490 -14.69 -2.03 -26.31
CA PRO A 490 -14.60 -2.13 -24.86
C PRO A 490 -14.39 -3.58 -24.46
N VAL A 491 -13.54 -3.79 -23.46
CA VAL A 491 -13.45 -5.11 -22.79
C VAL A 491 -14.83 -5.39 -22.19
N PRO A 492 -15.43 -6.58 -22.42
CA PRO A 492 -16.74 -6.89 -21.87
C PRO A 492 -16.74 -6.74 -20.34
N VAL A 493 -17.41 -5.74 -19.84
CA VAL A 493 -17.59 -5.52 -18.40
C VAL A 493 -18.90 -6.17 -17.97
N PRO A 494 -18.90 -6.97 -16.91
CA PRO A 494 -20.15 -7.41 -16.31
C PRO A 494 -20.98 -6.19 -15.93
N ALA A 495 -22.21 -6.10 -16.42
CA ALA A 495 -23.09 -4.98 -16.13
C ALA A 495 -23.21 -4.80 -14.62
N VAL A 496 -22.76 -3.67 -14.09
CA VAL A 496 -23.08 -3.25 -12.73
C VAL A 496 -24.59 -3.00 -12.72
N ARG A 497 -25.32 -3.99 -12.26
CA ARG A 497 -26.77 -3.92 -12.20
C ARG A 497 -27.18 -3.21 -10.92
N ASP A 498 -27.87 -2.05 -11.11
CA ASP A 498 -29.12 -1.76 -10.41
C ASP A 498 -29.09 -0.96 -9.10
N SER A 499 -30.10 -0.08 -9.01
CA SER A 499 -30.50 0.68 -7.81
C SER A 499 -30.76 -0.19 -6.57
N ALA A 500 -31.00 -1.50 -6.73
CA ALA A 500 -31.05 -2.46 -5.65
C ALA A 500 -29.69 -2.66 -4.95
N MET A 501 -28.60 -2.49 -5.66
CA MET A 501 -27.24 -2.53 -5.11
C MET A 501 -26.99 -1.34 -4.17
N VAL A 502 -27.40 -0.15 -4.57
CA VAL A 502 -27.35 1.07 -3.73
C VAL A 502 -28.12 0.88 -2.42
N ARG A 503 -29.25 0.15 -2.48
CA ARG A 503 -30.07 -0.14 -1.30
C ARG A 503 -29.42 -1.17 -0.37
N ARG A 504 -28.82 -2.24 -0.92
CA ARG A 504 -28.04 -3.23 -0.15
C ARG A 504 -26.79 -2.64 0.47
N VAL A 505 -26.17 -1.69 -0.23
CA VAL A 505 -25.05 -0.90 0.28
C VAL A 505 -25.46 -0.13 1.53
N ARG A 506 -26.64 0.49 1.55
CA ARG A 506 -27.13 1.22 2.72
C ARG A 506 -27.35 0.34 3.97
N GLU A 507 -27.80 -0.88 3.80
CA GLU A 507 -28.34 -1.68 4.91
C GLU A 507 -27.31 -2.63 5.55
N LYS A 508 -26.39 -3.20 4.78
CA LYS A 508 -25.51 -4.28 5.27
C LYS A 508 -24.05 -3.85 5.46
N MET A 509 -23.55 -2.93 4.67
CA MET A 509 -22.10 -2.74 4.51
C MET A 509 -21.56 -1.50 5.20
N TRP A 510 -22.41 -0.57 5.59
CA TRP A 510 -21.98 0.63 6.26
C TRP A 510 -21.27 0.32 7.60
N LYS A 511 -21.82 -0.60 8.38
CA LYS A 511 -21.23 -1.01 9.66
C LYS A 511 -19.87 -1.68 9.44
N ASP A 512 -19.80 -2.64 8.51
CA ASP A 512 -18.55 -3.36 8.20
C ASP A 512 -17.49 -2.43 7.63
N VAL A 513 -17.90 -1.45 6.81
CA VAL A 513 -16.98 -0.47 6.22
C VAL A 513 -16.59 0.62 7.22
N GLN A 514 -17.48 1.07 8.07
CA GLN A 514 -17.12 1.91 9.21
C GLN A 514 -16.07 1.21 10.06
N GLU A 515 -16.29 -0.03 10.43
CA GLU A 515 -15.33 -0.82 11.19
C GLU A 515 -14.00 -0.96 10.47
N MET A 516 -13.97 -1.08 9.14
CA MET A 516 -12.76 -1.17 8.32
C MET A 516 -12.03 0.17 8.12
N LEU A 517 -12.77 1.28 8.01
CA LEU A 517 -12.23 2.64 7.85
C LEU A 517 -11.88 3.29 9.19
N LEU A 518 -12.54 2.86 10.27
CA LEU A 518 -12.62 3.54 11.55
C LEU A 518 -11.77 2.91 12.65
N ASP A 519 -10.79 2.11 12.32
CA ASP A 519 -9.81 1.59 13.29
C ASP A 519 -8.94 2.70 13.95
N GLU A 520 -9.33 3.94 13.75
CA GLU A 520 -8.79 5.08 14.47
C GLU A 520 -9.78 5.54 15.57
N PRO A 521 -9.31 5.77 16.81
CA PRO A 521 -10.16 6.18 17.94
C PRO A 521 -10.99 7.44 17.69
N VAL A 522 -10.61 8.25 16.69
CA VAL A 522 -11.32 9.50 16.32
C VAL A 522 -12.61 9.23 15.53
N LEU A 523 -12.76 8.02 14.98
CA LEU A 523 -13.87 7.69 14.09
C LEU A 523 -14.81 6.61 14.63
N SER A 524 -14.44 5.90 15.71
CA SER A 524 -15.22 4.79 16.28
C SER A 524 -16.41 5.22 17.14
N GLU A 525 -16.71 6.53 17.23
CA GLU A 525 -17.66 7.05 18.22
C GLU A 525 -18.67 8.04 17.64
N ALA A 526 -19.19 7.77 16.47
CA ALA A 526 -20.36 8.49 15.98
C ALA A 526 -21.53 7.54 15.68
#